data_d2bc66f48ca3ef72bfed16ff202644fc
#
_entry.id   d2bc66f48ca3ef72bfed16ff202644fc
#
_cell.length_a   1.000
_cell.length_b   1.000
_cell.length_c   1.000
_cell.angle_alpha   90.00
_cell.angle_beta   90.00
_cell.angle_gamma   90.00
#
_symmetry.space_group_name_H-M   'P 1'
#
loop_
_entity.id
_entity.type
_entity.pdbx_description
1 polymer ?
#
loop_
_entity_poly.entity_id
_entity_poly.type
_entity_poly.pdbx_seq_one_letter_code
_entity_poly.pdbx_strand_id
1 'polypeptide(L)'
;ELHKLTPLLGVLLDRGHKVALVTDGRMSGASGKVPAAIHVTPEAKAGGAIARIREGDMIRLDGENGTLEILVDAAEFNAREPAKPDLSGNEYGLGRELFGAFRAAVGTADHGASVF
;
A
#
# COMPACT_ATOMS: atom_id res chain seq x y z
N GLU A 1 -10.51 -2.69 2.61
CA GLU A 1 -9.64 -2.47 3.77
C GLU A 1 -8.85 -3.72 4.15
N LEU A 2 -7.68 -3.49 4.69
CA LEU A 2 -6.76 -4.57 5.10
C LEU A 2 -7.07 -5.17 6.49
N HIS A 3 -8.18 -4.82 7.10
CA HIS A 3 -8.56 -5.30 8.43
C HIS A 3 -8.73 -6.83 8.50
N LYS A 4 -9.06 -7.48 7.39
CA LYS A 4 -9.13 -8.95 7.34
C LYS A 4 -7.76 -9.62 7.29
N LEU A 5 -6.75 -8.92 6.79
CA LEU A 5 -5.39 -9.44 6.70
C LEU A 5 -4.65 -9.35 8.05
N THR A 6 -4.86 -8.27 8.78
CA THR A 6 -4.13 -7.98 10.02
C THR A 6 -4.21 -9.08 11.08
N PRO A 7 -5.38 -9.69 11.37
CA PRO A 7 -5.45 -10.79 12.33
C PRO A 7 -4.60 -12.01 11.94
N LEU A 8 -4.55 -12.34 10.65
CA LEU A 8 -3.75 -13.46 10.15
C LEU A 8 -2.25 -13.17 10.28
N LEU A 9 -1.82 -11.95 9.99
CA LEU A 9 -0.44 -11.51 10.21
C LEU A 9 -0.07 -11.58 11.69
N GLY A 10 -1.00 -11.19 12.60
CA GLY A 10 -0.82 -11.31 14.03
C GLY A 10 -0.59 -12.76 14.48
N VAL A 11 -1.36 -13.72 13.94
CA VAL A 11 -1.17 -15.15 14.21
C VAL A 11 0.20 -15.64 13.72
N LEU A 12 0.67 -15.18 12.55
CA LEU A 12 2.00 -15.55 12.05
C LEU A 12 3.10 -15.02 12.96
N LEU A 13 2.99 -13.77 13.44
CA LEU A 13 3.94 -13.21 14.41
C LEU A 13 3.97 -14.04 15.71
N ASP A 14 2.81 -14.44 16.23
CA ASP A 14 2.72 -15.26 17.45
C ASP A 14 3.36 -16.64 17.27
N ARG A 15 3.41 -17.13 16.05
CA ARG A 15 4.12 -18.38 15.68
C ARG A 15 5.61 -18.19 15.42
N GLY A 16 6.13 -16.98 15.60
CA GLY A 16 7.55 -16.67 15.44
C GLY A 16 7.97 -16.32 14.01
N HIS A 17 7.03 -16.17 13.07
CA HIS A 17 7.33 -15.69 11.73
C HIS A 17 7.58 -14.18 11.74
N LYS A 18 8.59 -13.74 10.99
CA LYS A 18 8.85 -12.30 10.75
C LYS A 18 8.00 -11.86 9.57
N VAL A 19 6.96 -11.10 9.85
CA VAL A 19 6.05 -10.55 8.83
C VAL A 19 5.89 -9.05 9.04
N ALA A 20 5.66 -8.33 7.96
CA ALA A 20 5.35 -6.90 7.96
C ALA A 20 4.34 -6.60 6.86
N LEU A 21 3.70 -5.44 6.94
CA LEU A 21 2.77 -4.95 5.93
C LEU A 21 3.32 -3.67 5.31
N VAL A 22 3.41 -3.63 3.98
CA VAL A 22 3.72 -2.43 3.21
C VAL A 22 2.59 -2.18 2.23
N THR A 23 1.98 -0.99 2.27
CA THR A 23 0.86 -0.65 1.41
C THR A 23 0.73 0.86 1.21
N ASP A 24 0.26 1.26 0.05
CA ASP A 24 -0.18 2.63 -0.23
C ASP A 24 -1.62 2.89 0.26
N GLY A 25 -2.34 1.83 0.65
CA GLY A 25 -3.64 1.92 1.27
C GLY A 25 -3.57 2.16 2.78
N ARG A 26 -4.72 2.04 3.43
CA ARG A 26 -4.85 2.20 4.89
C ARG A 26 -5.16 0.88 5.57
N MET A 27 -4.74 0.79 6.80
CA MET A 27 -5.09 -0.30 7.70
C MET A 27 -6.08 0.20 8.73
N SER A 28 -7.06 -0.61 9.09
CA SER A 28 -7.96 -0.31 10.22
C SER A 28 -7.14 -0.24 11.51
N GLY A 29 -7.28 0.87 12.24
CA GLY A 29 -6.34 1.41 13.21
C GLY A 29 -6.09 0.64 14.50
N ALA A 30 -6.23 -0.66 14.55
CA ALA A 30 -6.24 -1.36 15.83
C ALA A 30 -4.97 -2.14 16.16
N SER A 31 -3.91 -2.11 15.38
CA SER A 31 -2.81 -3.01 15.73
C SER A 31 -1.42 -2.44 15.51
N GLY A 32 -0.87 -1.85 16.54
CA GLY A 32 0.57 -1.66 16.64
C GLY A 32 1.37 -2.97 16.77
N LYS A 33 0.72 -4.13 16.64
CA LYS A 33 1.38 -5.44 16.76
C LYS A 33 2.16 -5.82 15.50
N VAL A 34 1.58 -5.57 14.32
CA VAL A 34 2.21 -5.89 13.04
C VAL A 34 3.04 -4.68 12.58
N PRO A 35 4.35 -4.84 12.36
CA PRO A 35 5.15 -3.80 11.73
C PRO A 35 4.54 -3.41 10.39
N ALA A 36 4.30 -2.12 10.16
CA ALA A 36 3.61 -1.68 8.95
C ALA A 36 4.10 -0.32 8.46
N ALA A 37 4.29 -0.20 7.15
CA ALA A 37 4.34 1.05 6.43
C ALA A 37 3.04 1.18 5.65
N ILE A 38 2.18 2.13 6.05
CA ILE A 38 0.89 2.40 5.42
C ILE A 38 0.87 3.80 4.82
N HIS A 39 -0.08 4.08 3.94
CA HIS A 39 -0.15 5.35 3.21
C HIS A 39 1.14 5.68 2.48
N VAL A 40 1.81 4.66 1.93
CA VAL A 40 3.06 4.87 1.16
C VAL A 40 2.76 5.74 -0.06
N THR A 41 3.46 6.85 -0.16
CA THR A 41 3.27 7.84 -1.23
C THR A 41 4.54 8.03 -2.05
N PRO A 42 4.40 8.34 -3.36
CA PRO A 42 3.17 8.35 -4.14
C PRO A 42 2.55 6.97 -4.25
N GLU A 43 1.20 6.90 -4.28
CA GLU A 43 0.45 5.65 -4.40
C GLU A 43 0.70 4.99 -5.78
N ALA A 44 0.46 3.70 -5.89
CA ALA A 44 0.58 2.96 -7.15
C ALA A 44 -0.25 3.60 -8.28
N LYS A 45 -1.47 4.06 -7.97
CA LYS A 45 -2.35 4.77 -8.90
C LYS A 45 -1.74 6.08 -9.41
N ALA A 46 -0.96 6.77 -8.59
CA ALA A 46 -0.24 8.00 -8.93
C ALA A 46 1.14 7.75 -9.56
N GLY A 47 1.46 6.50 -9.89
CA GLY A 47 2.73 6.11 -10.50
C GLY A 47 3.88 5.91 -9.50
N GLY A 48 3.56 5.78 -8.21
CA GLY A 48 4.54 5.56 -7.16
C GLY A 48 5.36 4.28 -7.33
N ALA A 49 6.50 4.25 -6.67
CA ALA A 49 7.46 3.14 -6.75
C ALA A 49 6.82 1.79 -6.36
N ILE A 50 5.87 1.80 -5.44
CA ILE A 50 5.16 0.59 -4.99
C ILE A 50 4.50 -0.18 -6.14
N ALA A 51 4.11 0.50 -7.23
CA ALA A 51 3.55 -0.15 -8.41
C ALA A 51 4.54 -1.03 -9.19
N ARG A 52 5.84 -0.93 -8.92
CA ARG A 52 6.90 -1.68 -9.61
C ARG A 52 7.44 -2.84 -8.78
N ILE A 53 7.01 -2.97 -7.53
CA ILE A 53 7.40 -4.06 -6.65
C ILE A 53 6.83 -5.37 -7.20
N ARG A 54 7.65 -6.42 -7.18
CA ARG A 54 7.30 -7.76 -7.65
C ARG A 54 7.53 -8.77 -6.55
N GLU A 55 6.87 -9.90 -6.68
CA GLU A 55 7.11 -11.04 -5.78
C GLU A 55 8.58 -11.45 -5.84
N GLY A 56 9.18 -11.67 -4.65
CA GLY A 56 10.59 -11.98 -4.49
C GLY A 56 11.49 -10.77 -4.28
N ASP A 57 11.01 -9.55 -4.48
CA ASP A 57 11.82 -8.36 -4.18
C ASP A 57 12.11 -8.24 -2.68
N MET A 58 13.36 -7.92 -2.37
CA MET A 58 13.77 -7.67 -0.99
C MET A 58 13.43 -6.23 -0.60
N ILE A 59 12.69 -6.08 0.50
CA ILE A 59 12.31 -4.80 1.07
C ILE A 59 12.81 -4.74 2.51
N ARG A 60 13.44 -3.64 2.87
CA ARG A 60 13.81 -3.34 4.25
C ARG A 60 12.80 -2.35 4.84
N LEU A 61 12.13 -2.77 5.90
CA LEU A 61 11.32 -1.91 6.76
C LEU A 61 12.01 -1.78 8.10
N ASP A 62 12.48 -0.59 8.42
CA ASP A 62 13.10 -0.26 9.70
C ASP A 62 12.18 0.70 10.47
N GLY A 63 11.48 0.15 11.45
CA GLY A 63 10.54 0.90 12.27
C GLY A 63 11.23 1.78 13.33
N GLU A 64 12.49 1.50 13.67
CA GLU A 64 13.24 2.30 14.64
C GLU A 64 13.75 3.60 14.00
N ASN A 65 14.29 3.48 12.78
CA ASN A 65 14.80 4.64 12.03
C ASN A 65 13.76 5.27 11.10
N GLY A 66 12.57 4.67 10.98
CA GLY A 66 11.50 5.17 10.11
C GLY A 66 11.85 5.09 8.62
N THR A 67 12.59 4.06 8.19
CA THR A 67 13.00 3.92 6.79
C THR A 67 12.32 2.73 6.11
N LEU A 68 12.05 2.91 4.81
CA LEU A 68 11.52 1.89 3.92
C LEU A 68 12.35 1.91 2.64
N GLU A 69 12.99 0.78 2.33
CA GLU A 69 13.91 0.68 1.20
C GLU A 69 13.61 -0.54 0.33
N ILE A 70 13.72 -0.37 -0.97
CA ILE A 70 13.68 -1.46 -1.94
C ILE A 70 15.11 -1.84 -2.28
N LEU A 71 15.49 -3.09 -1.99
CA LEU A 71 16.84 -3.60 -2.16
C LEU A 71 17.01 -4.29 -3.53
N VAL A 72 16.51 -3.66 -4.58
CA VAL A 72 16.66 -4.06 -5.98
C VAL A 72 17.56 -3.04 -6.66
N ASP A 73 18.34 -3.48 -7.65
CA ASP A 73 19.14 -2.55 -8.45
C ASP A 73 18.28 -1.41 -9.02
N ALA A 74 18.72 -0.18 -8.87
CA ALA A 74 17.93 0.99 -9.23
C ALA A 74 17.63 1.07 -10.73
N ALA A 75 18.57 0.65 -11.60
CA ALA A 75 18.38 0.68 -13.04
C ALA A 75 17.35 -0.39 -13.44
N GLU A 76 17.47 -1.58 -12.89
CA GLU A 76 16.50 -2.66 -13.09
C GLU A 76 15.11 -2.24 -12.61
N PHE A 77 15.00 -1.72 -11.38
CA PHE A 77 13.73 -1.32 -10.78
C PHE A 77 13.03 -0.22 -11.60
N ASN A 78 13.77 0.80 -12.03
CA ASN A 78 13.22 1.90 -12.82
C ASN A 78 12.81 1.50 -14.25
N ALA A 79 13.42 0.46 -14.80
CA ALA A 79 13.04 -0.09 -16.10
C ALA A 79 11.75 -0.93 -16.08
N ARG A 80 11.25 -1.28 -14.90
CA ARG A 80 10.04 -2.09 -14.77
C ARG A 80 8.79 -1.29 -15.12
N GLU A 81 7.90 -1.89 -15.91
CA GLU A 81 6.54 -1.37 -16.09
C GLU A 81 5.78 -1.44 -14.75
N PRO A 82 5.10 -0.35 -14.37
CA PRO A 82 4.23 -0.35 -13.19
C PRO A 82 3.03 -1.28 -13.38
N ALA A 83 2.57 -1.90 -12.31
CA ALA A 83 1.35 -2.68 -12.32
C ALA A 83 0.14 -1.81 -12.71
N LYS A 84 -0.71 -2.33 -13.58
CA LYS A 84 -1.94 -1.68 -14.05
C LYS A 84 -3.14 -2.59 -13.76
N PRO A 85 -3.60 -2.66 -12.50
CA PRO A 85 -4.74 -3.50 -12.15
C PRO A 85 -6.01 -2.98 -12.81
N ASP A 86 -6.89 -3.89 -13.20
CA ASP A 86 -8.25 -3.53 -13.60
C ASP A 86 -9.06 -3.14 -12.36
N LEU A 87 -9.40 -1.88 -12.25
CA LEU A 87 -10.18 -1.32 -11.15
C LEU A 87 -11.64 -1.05 -11.53
N SER A 88 -12.09 -1.44 -12.72
CA SER A 88 -13.45 -1.17 -13.21
C SER A 88 -14.54 -1.72 -12.28
N GLY A 89 -14.30 -2.86 -11.64
CA GLY A 89 -15.20 -3.42 -10.63
C GLY A 89 -15.41 -2.53 -9.38
N ASN A 90 -14.58 -1.50 -9.20
CA ASN A 90 -14.72 -0.55 -8.10
C ASN A 90 -15.52 0.71 -8.47
N GLU A 91 -15.98 0.82 -9.71
CA GLU A 91 -16.67 2.01 -10.20
C GLU A 91 -18.19 1.96 -9.98
N TYR A 92 -18.76 0.77 -9.96
CA TYR A 92 -20.20 0.55 -9.96
C TYR A 92 -20.65 -0.37 -8.85
N GLY A 93 -21.93 -0.23 -8.49
CA GLY A 93 -22.62 -1.07 -7.51
C GLY A 93 -22.39 -0.64 -6.07
N LEU A 94 -23.37 -0.91 -5.22
CA LEU A 94 -23.37 -0.54 -3.79
C LEU A 94 -23.17 0.97 -3.54
N GLY A 95 -23.57 1.82 -4.47
CA GLY A 95 -23.44 3.28 -4.37
C GLY A 95 -22.05 3.81 -4.72
N ARG A 96 -21.15 2.99 -5.29
CA ARG A 96 -19.80 3.43 -5.67
C ARG A 96 -19.80 4.54 -6.70
N GLU A 97 -20.81 4.57 -7.58
CA GLU A 97 -21.00 5.59 -8.60
C GLU A 97 -21.16 7.00 -8.01
N LEU A 98 -21.76 7.14 -6.83
CA LEU A 98 -21.90 8.43 -6.12
C LEU A 98 -20.54 9.06 -5.81
N PHE A 99 -19.52 8.25 -5.60
CA PHE A 99 -18.18 8.69 -5.22
C PHE A 99 -17.23 8.82 -6.42
N GLY A 100 -17.73 8.67 -7.64
CA GLY A 100 -16.92 8.76 -8.86
C GLY A 100 -16.17 10.09 -8.99
N ALA A 101 -16.86 11.20 -8.75
CA ALA A 101 -16.26 12.54 -8.79
C ALA A 101 -15.18 12.71 -7.71
N PHE A 102 -15.43 12.22 -6.51
CA PHE A 102 -14.44 12.27 -5.43
C PHE A 102 -13.21 11.42 -5.74
N ARG A 103 -13.39 10.21 -6.29
CA ARG A 103 -12.24 9.37 -6.73
C ARG A 103 -11.41 10.04 -7.81
N ALA A 104 -12.03 10.83 -8.67
CA ALA A 104 -11.31 11.55 -9.74
C ALA A 104 -10.56 12.78 -9.22
N ALA A 105 -11.08 13.43 -8.17
CA ALA A 105 -10.56 14.69 -7.64
C ALA A 105 -9.60 14.51 -6.46
N VAL A 106 -9.63 13.36 -5.75
CA VAL A 106 -8.85 13.16 -4.54
C VAL A 106 -7.34 13.25 -4.81
N GLY A 107 -6.65 14.05 -3.99
CA GLY A 107 -5.21 14.15 -3.98
C GLY A 107 -4.52 12.98 -3.28
N THR A 108 -3.19 13.05 -3.20
CA THR A 108 -2.36 12.02 -2.56
C THR A 108 -2.46 12.06 -1.03
N ALA A 109 -2.12 10.95 -0.36
CA ALA A 109 -2.27 10.79 1.08
C ALA A 109 -1.38 11.76 1.88
N ASP A 110 -0.18 12.08 1.39
CA ASP A 110 0.73 13.05 2.01
C ASP A 110 0.20 14.49 1.96
N HIS A 111 -0.72 14.79 1.05
CA HIS A 111 -1.48 16.05 0.99
C HIS A 111 -2.86 15.95 1.64
N GLY A 112 -3.10 14.93 2.45
CA GLY A 112 -4.33 14.74 3.21
C GLY A 112 -5.46 14.07 2.45
N ALA A 113 -5.23 13.54 1.25
CA ALA A 113 -6.24 12.90 0.40
C ALA A 113 -7.51 13.77 0.27
N SER A 114 -7.32 15.08 0.13
CA SER A 114 -8.42 16.05 0.00
C SER A 114 -9.01 16.04 -1.40
N VAL A 115 -10.27 16.34 -1.49
CA VAL A 115 -11.00 16.58 -2.76
C VAL A 115 -11.22 18.09 -3.04
N PHE A 116 -10.66 18.94 -2.18
CA PHE A 116 -10.73 20.40 -2.26
C PHE A 116 -9.36 21.01 -2.44
#